data_ce77331034d6ef4a96db081aae9d0a26
#
_entry.id   ce77331034d6ef4a96db081aae9d0a26
#
_cell.length_a   1.000
_cell.length_b   1.000
_cell.length_c   1.000
_cell.angle_alpha   90.00
_cell.angle_beta   90.00
_cell.angle_gamma   90.00
#
_symmetry.space_group_name_H-M   'P 1'
#
loop_
_entity.id
_entity.type
_entity.pdbx_description
1 polymer ?
#
loop_
_entity_poly.entity_id
_entity_poly.type
_entity_poly.pdbx_seq_one_letter_code
_entity_poly.pdbx_strand_id
1 'polypeptide(L)'
;MPRDTFLHVADLHFWKFVYNPLRLLNKRVLGNANVWLRRRHEFPMTQAEALIAGLEATGERQTLLTGDFSSTALDEEFVLARAFVDTLARRGFSIRLLPGNHDVYTYESHRLRRFERHFAPYVPADGYPAREQFSGGTPLLLVPTVSPNFMSSKGWISPEQIRKTVELLRGIGSIAIVAGHYPLLNETPGYRLTTNRLLRNAGNLRQALGESGVKILYVAGHVHRFSHVQDPIYPNLTHLCTGAFFRLNQREGIRGEFSQVRIMRNGFAVHRSILRETWESVLMEPLTVP
;
A
#
# COMPACT_ATOMS: atom_id res chain seq x y z
N MET A 1 -13.76 -23.53 -0.63
CA MET A 1 -13.38 -22.57 0.42
C MET A 1 -12.16 -21.80 -0.03
N PRO A 2 -11.92 -20.54 0.39
CA PRO A 2 -10.68 -19.82 0.11
C PRO A 2 -9.50 -20.50 0.81
N ARG A 3 -8.30 -20.42 0.18
CA ARG A 3 -7.05 -20.92 0.76
C ARG A 3 -6.56 -19.97 1.85
N ASP A 4 -6.65 -18.67 1.59
CA ASP A 4 -6.32 -17.57 2.49
C ASP A 4 -7.25 -16.40 2.25
N THR A 5 -7.39 -15.54 3.26
CA THR A 5 -8.05 -14.25 3.15
C THR A 5 -7.18 -13.21 3.84
N PHE A 6 -7.12 -12.00 3.32
CA PHE A 6 -6.43 -10.89 3.98
C PHE A 6 -7.12 -9.55 3.72
N LEU A 7 -6.89 -8.60 4.62
CA LEU A 7 -7.31 -7.21 4.48
C LEU A 7 -6.16 -6.40 3.89
N HIS A 8 -6.45 -5.64 2.84
CA HIS A 8 -5.50 -4.74 2.21
C HIS A 8 -5.84 -3.30 2.52
N VAL A 9 -4.93 -2.62 3.20
CA VAL A 9 -5.03 -1.24 3.66
C VAL A 9 -3.84 -0.44 3.11
N ALA A 10 -4.07 0.81 2.71
CA ALA A 10 -3.00 1.69 2.23
C ALA A 10 -3.27 3.16 2.59
N ASP A 11 -2.24 3.98 2.43
CA ASP A 11 -2.33 5.44 2.43
C ASP A 11 -2.99 5.99 3.71
N LEU A 12 -2.43 5.65 4.86
CA LEU A 12 -2.91 6.10 6.18
C LEU A 12 -2.69 7.61 6.38
N HIS A 13 -1.52 8.09 5.96
CA HIS A 13 -1.14 9.50 5.99
C HIS A 13 -1.31 10.18 7.35
N PHE A 14 -0.81 9.58 8.42
CA PHE A 14 -0.68 10.29 9.69
C PHE A 14 0.12 11.56 9.49
N TRP A 15 -0.32 12.66 10.09
CA TRP A 15 0.27 13.98 9.87
C TRP A 15 0.48 14.75 11.16
N LYS A 16 1.51 15.60 11.18
CA LYS A 16 1.80 16.60 12.21
C LYS A 16 2.24 17.90 11.56
N PHE A 17 1.89 19.01 12.20
CA PHE A 17 2.42 20.32 11.79
C PHE A 17 3.85 20.50 12.26
N VAL A 18 4.68 21.04 11.38
CA VAL A 18 6.05 21.44 11.69
C VAL A 18 6.06 22.94 11.98
N TYR A 19 6.35 23.32 13.21
CA TYR A 19 6.47 24.72 13.63
C TYR A 19 7.93 25.22 13.58
N ASN A 20 8.92 24.33 13.58
CA ASN A 20 10.32 24.71 13.53
C ASN A 20 10.75 25.01 12.08
N PRO A 21 11.09 26.27 11.72
CA PRO A 21 11.44 26.66 10.35
C PRO A 21 12.70 25.93 9.83
N LEU A 22 13.65 25.57 10.70
CA LEU A 22 14.85 24.84 10.29
C LEU A 22 14.53 23.43 9.75
N ARG A 23 13.47 22.80 10.22
CA ARG A 23 12.99 21.52 9.69
C ARG A 23 12.28 21.65 8.33
N LEU A 24 11.96 22.88 7.91
CA LEU A 24 11.29 23.21 6.67
C LEU A 24 12.26 23.58 5.54
N LEU A 25 13.58 23.58 5.74
CA LEU A 25 14.58 23.91 4.73
C LEU A 25 14.75 22.81 3.63
N ASN A 26 13.71 22.03 3.36
CA ASN A 26 13.70 20.98 2.35
C ASN A 26 12.28 20.78 1.81
N LYS A 27 12.03 19.69 1.07
CA LYS A 27 10.72 19.30 0.50
C LYS A 27 9.56 19.34 1.53
N ARG A 28 9.84 19.28 2.85
CA ARG A 28 8.81 19.34 3.90
C ARG A 28 8.03 20.66 3.93
N VAL A 29 8.58 21.76 3.39
CA VAL A 29 7.81 23.02 3.21
C VAL A 29 6.54 22.75 2.41
N LEU A 30 6.69 22.08 1.27
CA LEU A 30 5.55 21.73 0.40
C LEU A 30 4.61 20.74 1.09
N GLY A 31 5.18 19.76 1.80
CA GLY A 31 4.42 18.80 2.59
C GLY A 31 3.61 19.46 3.70
N ASN A 32 4.23 20.37 4.47
CA ASN A 32 3.57 21.08 5.57
C ASN A 32 2.45 22.00 5.06
N ALA A 33 2.67 22.71 3.95
CA ALA A 33 1.62 23.50 3.27
C ALA A 33 0.46 22.61 2.82
N ASN A 34 0.74 21.44 2.24
CA ASN A 34 -0.29 20.49 1.84
C ASN A 34 -1.08 19.93 3.04
N VAL A 35 -0.39 19.63 4.16
CA VAL A 35 -1.04 19.21 5.42
C VAL A 35 -1.99 20.30 5.89
N TRP A 36 -1.54 21.55 5.91
CA TRP A 36 -2.34 22.69 6.38
C TRP A 36 -3.56 22.97 5.50
N LEU A 37 -3.39 22.90 4.16
CA LEU A 37 -4.45 23.28 3.20
C LEU A 37 -5.43 22.14 2.93
N ARG A 38 -4.97 20.87 2.93
CA ARG A 38 -5.78 19.76 2.42
C ARG A 38 -5.81 18.55 3.35
N ARG A 39 -4.66 17.97 3.72
CA ARG A 39 -4.61 16.64 4.36
C ARG A 39 -5.33 16.56 5.70
N ARG A 40 -5.24 17.61 6.52
CA ARG A 40 -5.94 17.65 7.81
C ARG A 40 -7.46 17.47 7.67
N HIS A 41 -8.03 17.89 6.54
CA HIS A 41 -9.45 17.76 6.24
C HIS A 41 -9.78 16.48 5.48
N GLU A 42 -8.87 16.03 4.61
CA GLU A 42 -9.06 14.82 3.82
C GLU A 42 -8.76 13.53 4.62
N PHE A 43 -7.91 13.58 5.65
CA PHE A 43 -7.48 12.44 6.46
C PHE A 43 -7.70 12.69 7.96
N PRO A 44 -8.95 12.64 8.45
CA PRO A 44 -9.26 12.83 9.87
C PRO A 44 -8.89 11.57 10.67
N MET A 45 -7.82 11.64 11.45
CA MET A 45 -7.36 10.54 12.31
C MET A 45 -8.37 10.18 13.43
N THR A 46 -9.35 11.05 13.67
CA THR A 46 -10.42 10.81 14.66
C THR A 46 -11.34 9.64 14.32
N GLN A 47 -11.29 9.15 13.07
CA GLN A 47 -12.11 8.01 12.62
C GLN A 47 -11.41 6.65 12.81
N ALA A 48 -10.21 6.61 13.41
CA ALA A 48 -9.42 5.37 13.55
C ALA A 48 -10.23 4.22 14.16
N GLU A 49 -10.98 4.48 15.24
CA GLU A 49 -11.80 3.45 15.90
C GLU A 49 -12.92 2.90 15.01
N ALA A 50 -13.62 3.77 14.28
CA ALA A 50 -14.69 3.34 13.36
C ALA A 50 -14.14 2.49 12.21
N LEU A 51 -12.94 2.85 11.72
CA LEU A 51 -12.28 2.12 10.65
C LEU A 51 -11.72 0.78 11.14
N ILE A 52 -11.15 0.72 12.35
CA ILE A 52 -10.72 -0.54 12.96
C ILE A 52 -11.93 -1.46 13.19
N ALA A 53 -13.04 -0.93 13.69
CA ALA A 53 -14.27 -1.71 13.87
C ALA A 53 -14.76 -2.34 12.54
N GLY A 54 -14.59 -1.62 11.43
CA GLY A 54 -14.88 -2.15 10.08
C GLY A 54 -13.97 -3.31 9.68
N LEU A 55 -12.68 -3.23 10.01
CA LEU A 55 -11.75 -4.36 9.81
C LEU A 55 -12.15 -5.56 10.69
N GLU A 56 -12.47 -5.33 11.96
CA GLU A 56 -12.89 -6.37 12.91
C GLU A 56 -14.17 -7.08 12.47
N ALA A 57 -15.13 -6.34 11.93
CA ALA A 57 -16.42 -6.85 11.47
C ALA A 57 -16.30 -7.86 10.32
N THR A 58 -15.18 -7.84 9.57
CA THR A 58 -14.91 -8.85 8.52
C THR A 58 -14.62 -10.24 9.06
N GLY A 59 -14.25 -10.36 10.35
CA GLY A 59 -13.75 -11.58 10.96
C GLY A 59 -12.32 -11.97 10.55
N GLU A 60 -11.73 -11.29 9.56
CA GLU A 60 -10.36 -11.56 9.08
C GLU A 60 -9.34 -10.82 9.95
N ARG A 61 -8.18 -11.44 10.14
CA ARG A 61 -7.09 -10.88 10.96
C ARG A 61 -5.76 -10.72 10.22
N GLN A 62 -5.57 -11.35 9.08
CA GLN A 62 -4.38 -11.14 8.26
C GLN A 62 -4.47 -9.79 7.56
N THR A 63 -3.52 -8.90 7.79
CA THR A 63 -3.57 -7.52 7.29
C THR A 63 -2.28 -7.15 6.59
N LEU A 64 -2.41 -6.63 5.39
CA LEU A 64 -1.33 -6.13 4.55
C LEU A 64 -1.47 -4.61 4.40
N LEU A 65 -0.44 -3.88 4.84
CA LEU A 65 -0.37 -2.41 4.81
C LEU A 65 0.66 -1.99 3.75
N THR A 66 0.20 -1.37 2.66
CA THR A 66 1.05 -1.07 1.51
C THR A 66 1.51 0.38 1.44
N GLY A 67 1.96 0.93 2.57
CA GLY A 67 2.72 2.18 2.62
C GLY A 67 1.90 3.45 2.85
N ASP A 68 2.63 4.56 2.85
CA ASP A 68 2.17 5.91 3.18
C ASP A 68 1.55 6.00 4.58
N PHE A 69 2.30 5.52 5.58
CA PHE A 69 1.96 5.64 6.99
C PHE A 69 2.05 7.09 7.47
N SER A 70 3.09 7.79 7.05
CA SER A 70 3.34 9.20 7.36
C SER A 70 2.96 10.12 6.20
N SER A 71 2.95 11.43 6.45
CA SER A 71 2.72 12.44 5.42
C SER A 71 4.01 13.10 4.93
N THR A 72 5.02 13.23 5.79
CA THR A 72 6.28 13.94 5.49
C THR A 72 7.52 13.26 6.11
N ALA A 73 7.38 12.00 6.55
CA ALA A 73 8.42 11.21 7.22
C ALA A 73 9.01 11.90 8.46
N LEU A 74 8.16 12.50 9.29
CA LEU A 74 8.54 12.98 10.61
C LEU A 74 8.49 11.86 11.63
N ASP A 75 9.41 11.89 12.62
CA ASP A 75 9.39 10.91 13.71
C ASP A 75 8.07 10.94 14.48
N GLU A 76 7.49 12.13 14.68
CA GLU A 76 6.20 12.33 15.35
C GLU A 76 5.01 11.71 14.56
N GLU A 77 5.07 11.73 13.23
CA GLU A 77 4.08 11.07 12.37
C GLU A 77 4.22 9.54 12.46
N PHE A 78 5.46 9.03 12.44
CA PHE A 78 5.73 7.61 12.62
C PHE A 78 5.32 7.09 13.99
N VAL A 79 5.48 7.89 15.06
CA VAL A 79 5.00 7.51 16.41
C VAL A 79 3.47 7.30 16.40
N LEU A 80 2.73 8.19 15.75
CA LEU A 80 1.26 8.04 15.63
C LEU A 80 0.89 6.82 14.79
N ALA A 81 1.53 6.65 13.63
CA ALA A 81 1.29 5.52 12.74
C ALA A 81 1.65 4.20 13.41
N ARG A 82 2.76 4.15 14.14
CA ARG A 82 3.17 2.98 14.92
C ARG A 82 2.15 2.65 16.01
N ALA A 83 1.66 3.63 16.76
CA ALA A 83 0.64 3.41 17.78
C ALA A 83 -0.65 2.83 17.19
N PHE A 84 -1.03 3.25 15.99
CA PHE A 84 -2.15 2.66 15.25
C PHE A 84 -1.89 1.20 14.88
N VAL A 85 -0.73 0.89 14.30
CA VAL A 85 -0.34 -0.48 13.93
C VAL A 85 -0.26 -1.39 15.17
N ASP A 86 0.31 -0.91 16.27
CA ASP A 86 0.35 -1.64 17.54
C ASP A 86 -1.06 -1.87 18.11
N THR A 87 -2.00 -0.94 17.88
CA THR A 87 -3.40 -1.13 18.28
C THR A 87 -4.03 -2.26 17.46
N LEU A 88 -3.82 -2.32 16.15
CA LEU A 88 -4.27 -3.45 15.33
C LEU A 88 -3.67 -4.78 15.85
N ALA A 89 -2.36 -4.81 16.09
CA ALA A 89 -1.69 -6.01 16.60
C ALA A 89 -2.27 -6.47 17.96
N ARG A 90 -2.50 -5.54 18.90
CA ARG A 90 -3.14 -5.86 20.18
C ARG A 90 -4.58 -6.38 20.05
N ARG A 91 -5.27 -6.00 18.97
CA ARG A 91 -6.60 -6.52 18.61
C ARG A 91 -6.55 -7.83 17.82
N GLY A 92 -5.38 -8.45 17.73
CA GLY A 92 -5.17 -9.77 17.13
C GLY A 92 -4.95 -9.77 15.63
N PHE A 93 -4.71 -8.60 15.00
CA PHE A 93 -4.36 -8.56 13.59
C PHE A 93 -2.90 -9.00 13.38
N SER A 94 -2.68 -9.91 12.42
CA SER A 94 -1.35 -10.29 11.94
C SER A 94 -0.91 -9.31 10.86
N ILE A 95 0.07 -8.49 11.18
CA ILE A 95 0.47 -7.34 10.36
C ILE A 95 1.64 -7.70 9.44
N ARG A 96 1.50 -7.35 8.17
CA ARG A 96 2.58 -7.28 7.17
C ARG A 96 2.55 -5.92 6.54
N LEU A 97 3.73 -5.31 6.35
CA LEU A 97 3.78 -3.95 5.86
C LEU A 97 5.01 -3.68 4.99
N LEU A 98 4.93 -2.63 4.20
CA LEU A 98 6.05 -2.08 3.43
C LEU A 98 5.92 -0.54 3.35
N PRO A 99 7.01 0.21 3.10
CA PRO A 99 6.96 1.66 3.04
C PRO A 99 6.28 2.20 1.78
N GLY A 100 5.65 3.39 1.92
CA GLY A 100 5.21 4.23 0.81
C GLY A 100 6.18 5.38 0.52
N ASN A 101 5.87 6.19 -0.49
CA ASN A 101 6.75 7.29 -0.87
C ASN A 101 6.77 8.43 0.15
N HIS A 102 5.73 8.57 0.94
CA HIS A 102 5.68 9.52 2.03
C HIS A 102 6.51 9.07 3.23
N ASP A 103 6.78 7.77 3.38
CA ASP A 103 7.61 7.22 4.46
C ASP A 103 9.11 7.39 4.19
N VAL A 104 9.49 7.46 2.91
CA VAL A 104 10.86 7.78 2.45
C VAL A 104 10.95 9.19 1.86
N TYR A 105 10.15 10.12 2.36
CA TYR A 105 9.88 11.43 1.78
C TYR A 105 11.11 12.28 1.49
N THR A 106 12.14 12.20 2.34
CA THR A 106 13.41 12.93 2.19
C THR A 106 14.58 11.95 2.12
N TYR A 107 15.70 12.39 1.49
CA TYR A 107 16.95 11.61 1.49
C TYR A 107 17.45 11.33 2.91
N GLU A 108 17.22 12.27 3.84
CA GLU A 108 17.58 12.09 5.25
C GLU A 108 16.75 10.96 5.89
N SER A 109 15.42 10.97 5.74
CA SER A 109 14.56 9.93 6.32
C SER A 109 14.90 8.54 5.79
N HIS A 110 15.21 8.44 4.49
CA HIS A 110 15.65 7.21 3.87
C HIS A 110 17.03 6.76 4.40
N ARG A 111 18.03 7.66 4.43
CA ARG A 111 19.36 7.35 4.93
C ARG A 111 19.36 6.91 6.39
N LEU A 112 18.53 7.53 7.22
CA LEU A 112 18.36 7.19 8.63
C LEU A 112 17.47 5.97 8.86
N ARG A 113 16.93 5.39 7.78
CA ARG A 113 16.03 4.24 7.84
C ARG A 113 14.89 4.45 8.85
N ARG A 114 14.27 5.63 8.81
CA ARG A 114 13.24 5.99 9.81
C ARG A 114 12.07 5.02 9.82
N PHE A 115 11.58 4.64 8.65
CA PHE A 115 10.50 3.67 8.53
C PHE A 115 10.85 2.34 9.22
N GLU A 116 11.99 1.73 8.86
CA GLU A 116 12.42 0.46 9.42
C GLU A 116 12.67 0.53 10.94
N ARG A 117 13.18 1.65 11.42
CA ARG A 117 13.41 1.86 12.87
C ARG A 117 12.10 1.95 13.64
N HIS A 118 11.11 2.70 13.13
CA HIS A 118 9.82 2.83 13.79
C HIS A 118 8.99 1.55 13.71
N PHE A 119 9.09 0.80 12.61
CA PHE A 119 8.33 -0.43 12.39
C PHE A 119 9.16 -1.72 12.57
N ALA A 120 10.30 -1.66 13.26
CA ALA A 120 11.23 -2.79 13.41
C ALA A 120 10.58 -4.15 13.74
N PRO A 121 9.56 -4.27 14.63
CA PRO A 121 8.89 -5.55 14.89
C PRO A 121 8.05 -6.11 13.73
N TYR A 122 7.79 -5.32 12.70
CA TYR A 122 6.93 -5.67 11.57
C TYR A 122 7.69 -5.73 10.24
N VAL A 123 8.92 -5.25 10.21
CA VAL A 123 9.79 -5.29 9.03
C VAL A 123 10.43 -6.67 8.93
N PRO A 124 10.49 -7.29 7.73
CA PRO A 124 11.19 -8.55 7.55
C PRO A 124 12.64 -8.50 8.04
N ALA A 125 13.10 -9.54 8.74
CA ALA A 125 14.42 -9.57 9.37
C ALA A 125 15.57 -9.32 8.36
N ASP A 126 15.46 -9.89 7.15
CA ASP A 126 16.43 -9.72 6.08
C ASP A 126 16.19 -8.49 5.20
N GLY A 127 15.26 -7.60 5.64
CA GLY A 127 14.84 -6.43 4.87
C GLY A 127 14.06 -6.78 3.61
N TYR A 128 13.93 -5.78 2.72
CA TYR A 128 13.17 -5.91 1.48
C TYR A 128 14.09 -6.03 0.24
N PRO A 129 13.60 -6.62 -0.89
CA PRO A 129 12.39 -7.43 -1.04
C PRO A 129 12.43 -8.70 -0.20
N ALA A 130 11.28 -9.12 0.32
CA ALA A 130 11.16 -10.29 1.18
C ALA A 130 10.04 -11.21 0.72
N ARG A 131 10.19 -12.52 0.99
CA ARG A 131 9.14 -13.52 0.83
C ARG A 131 8.64 -13.95 2.19
N GLU A 132 7.35 -13.82 2.39
CA GLU A 132 6.60 -14.33 3.52
C GLU A 132 5.47 -15.25 3.05
N GLN A 133 4.57 -15.61 3.94
CA GLN A 133 3.37 -16.36 3.59
C GLN A 133 2.20 -15.97 4.51
N PHE A 134 1.00 -16.09 4.00
CA PHE A 134 -0.23 -16.05 4.79
C PHE A 134 -0.40 -17.34 5.59
N SER A 135 -1.33 -17.36 6.56
CA SER A 135 -1.52 -18.49 7.47
C SER A 135 -1.89 -19.81 6.76
N GLY A 136 -2.61 -19.73 5.62
CA GLY A 136 -2.93 -20.88 4.76
C GLY A 136 -1.83 -21.24 3.77
N GLY A 137 -0.65 -20.63 3.88
CA GLY A 137 0.55 -20.94 3.11
C GLY A 137 0.63 -20.27 1.73
N THR A 138 -0.23 -19.30 1.41
CA THR A 138 -0.08 -18.55 0.17
C THR A 138 1.14 -17.62 0.25
N PRO A 139 2.08 -17.70 -0.72
CA PRO A 139 3.24 -16.82 -0.76
C PRO A 139 2.87 -15.34 -0.92
N LEU A 140 3.55 -14.49 -0.15
CA LEU A 140 3.48 -13.04 -0.20
C LEU A 140 4.89 -12.48 -0.44
N LEU A 141 5.07 -11.71 -1.49
CA LEU A 141 6.29 -10.96 -1.74
C LEU A 141 6.07 -9.49 -1.38
N LEU A 142 6.90 -8.97 -0.49
CA LEU A 142 6.92 -7.56 -0.10
C LEU A 142 8.03 -6.86 -0.90
N VAL A 143 7.63 -6.01 -1.86
CA VAL A 143 8.52 -5.38 -2.84
C VAL A 143 8.35 -3.87 -2.80
N PRO A 144 9.07 -3.13 -1.93
CA PRO A 144 9.00 -1.68 -1.90
C PRO A 144 9.39 -1.07 -3.25
N THR A 145 8.48 -0.25 -3.78
CA THR A 145 8.64 0.42 -5.08
C THR A 145 8.89 1.92 -4.89
N VAL A 146 9.59 2.27 -3.81
CA VAL A 146 9.76 3.65 -3.35
C VAL A 146 11.23 4.09 -3.36
N SER A 147 11.43 5.37 -3.57
CA SER A 147 12.74 6.01 -3.45
C SER A 147 12.57 7.47 -3.01
N PRO A 148 13.54 8.03 -2.28
CA PRO A 148 13.50 9.46 -1.98
C PRO A 148 13.65 10.28 -3.26
N ASN A 149 12.92 11.41 -3.33
CA ASN A 149 12.99 12.34 -4.47
C ASN A 149 13.01 13.77 -3.97
N PHE A 150 13.71 14.65 -4.69
CA PHE A 150 13.81 16.05 -4.32
C PHE A 150 12.51 16.83 -4.55
N MET A 151 11.93 16.72 -5.74
CA MET A 151 10.77 17.54 -6.17
C MET A 151 9.60 16.73 -6.71
N SER A 152 9.72 15.43 -6.88
CA SER A 152 8.68 14.58 -7.46
C SER A 152 8.13 13.56 -6.47
N SER A 153 7.01 12.94 -6.82
CA SER A 153 6.46 11.77 -6.12
C SER A 153 6.62 10.50 -6.96
N LYS A 154 7.66 10.43 -7.83
CA LYS A 154 7.94 9.24 -8.62
C LYS A 154 8.52 8.14 -7.74
N GLY A 155 8.04 6.91 -7.93
CA GLY A 155 8.68 5.73 -7.39
C GLY A 155 9.87 5.30 -8.24
N TRP A 156 10.66 4.40 -7.71
CA TRP A 156 11.71 3.70 -8.44
C TRP A 156 11.93 2.32 -7.84
N ILE A 157 12.06 1.34 -8.72
CA ILE A 157 12.53 0.00 -8.37
C ILE A 157 13.82 -0.28 -9.13
N SER A 158 14.85 -0.69 -8.41
CA SER A 158 16.16 -0.98 -9.03
C SER A 158 16.15 -2.30 -9.78
N PRO A 159 17.03 -2.47 -10.78
CA PRO A 159 17.21 -3.76 -11.46
C PRO A 159 17.58 -4.89 -10.49
N GLU A 160 18.30 -4.58 -9.42
CA GLU A 160 18.67 -5.55 -8.37
C GLU A 160 17.45 -6.01 -7.57
N GLN A 161 16.57 -5.07 -7.17
CA GLN A 161 15.31 -5.42 -6.50
C GLN A 161 14.42 -6.28 -7.41
N ILE A 162 14.37 -6.00 -8.71
CA ILE A 162 13.64 -6.82 -9.68
C ILE A 162 14.23 -8.23 -9.74
N ARG A 163 15.57 -8.38 -9.86
CA ARG A 163 16.22 -9.69 -9.84
C ARG A 163 15.89 -10.46 -8.56
N LYS A 164 16.06 -9.82 -7.40
CA LYS A 164 15.72 -10.45 -6.11
C LYS A 164 14.25 -10.87 -6.05
N THR A 165 13.34 -10.05 -6.59
CA THR A 165 11.91 -10.42 -6.67
C THR A 165 11.69 -11.66 -7.53
N VAL A 166 12.35 -11.77 -8.67
CA VAL A 166 12.30 -12.97 -9.54
C VAL A 166 12.87 -14.20 -8.83
N GLU A 167 13.96 -14.04 -8.10
CA GLU A 167 14.54 -15.12 -7.29
C GLU A 167 13.58 -15.61 -6.21
N LEU A 168 12.90 -14.68 -5.52
CA LEU A 168 11.89 -14.99 -4.51
C LEU A 168 10.64 -15.67 -5.08
N LEU A 169 10.35 -15.49 -6.38
CA LEU A 169 9.26 -16.20 -7.08
C LEU A 169 9.62 -17.66 -7.40
N ARG A 170 10.92 -18.01 -7.43
CA ARG A 170 11.34 -19.38 -7.76
C ARG A 170 10.76 -20.39 -6.76
N GLY A 171 10.25 -21.49 -7.30
CA GLY A 171 9.63 -22.56 -6.50
C GLY A 171 8.23 -22.25 -5.99
N ILE A 172 7.62 -21.11 -6.40
CA ILE A 172 6.19 -20.87 -6.19
C ILE A 172 5.41 -21.62 -7.27
N GLY A 173 4.57 -22.57 -6.85
CA GLY A 173 3.90 -23.48 -7.80
C GLY A 173 2.80 -22.86 -8.63
N SER A 174 1.88 -22.12 -8.05
CA SER A 174 0.67 -21.72 -8.79
C SER A 174 0.18 -20.29 -8.57
N ILE A 175 0.22 -19.79 -7.33
CA ILE A 175 -0.40 -18.52 -6.98
C ILE A 175 0.42 -17.76 -5.96
N ALA A 176 0.51 -16.43 -6.10
CA ALA A 176 1.20 -15.55 -5.15
C ALA A 176 0.53 -14.18 -5.06
N ILE A 177 0.76 -13.49 -3.95
CA ILE A 177 0.51 -12.06 -3.81
C ILE A 177 1.85 -11.34 -3.90
N VAL A 178 1.92 -10.29 -4.69
CA VAL A 178 3.07 -9.37 -4.75
C VAL A 178 2.61 -7.99 -4.34
N ALA A 179 3.18 -7.47 -3.27
CA ALA A 179 2.79 -6.18 -2.72
C ALA A 179 3.86 -5.12 -3.02
N GLY A 180 3.43 -4.02 -3.60
CA GLY A 180 4.19 -2.79 -3.76
C GLY A 180 3.42 -1.60 -3.22
N HIS A 181 3.99 -0.40 -3.31
CA HIS A 181 3.25 0.82 -3.01
C HIS A 181 2.67 1.46 -4.28
N TYR A 182 3.45 1.51 -5.35
CA TYR A 182 3.04 2.08 -6.63
C TYR A 182 2.34 1.05 -7.52
N PRO A 183 1.27 1.43 -8.23
CA PRO A 183 0.73 0.61 -9.31
C PRO A 183 1.75 0.40 -10.43
N LEU A 184 1.66 -0.73 -11.15
CA LEU A 184 2.53 -1.03 -12.31
C LEU A 184 1.93 -0.56 -13.64
N LEU A 185 0.60 -0.48 -13.74
CA LEU A 185 -0.08 -0.06 -14.95
C LEU A 185 -0.23 1.46 -15.00
N ASN A 186 0.20 2.08 -16.09
CA ASN A 186 -0.01 3.51 -16.34
C ASN A 186 -1.49 3.85 -16.53
N GLU A 187 -2.29 2.89 -16.97
CA GLU A 187 -3.72 2.96 -17.17
C GLU A 187 -4.52 2.95 -15.86
N THR A 188 -3.86 2.68 -14.74
CA THR A 188 -4.51 2.68 -13.41
C THR A 188 -5.26 4.00 -13.18
N PRO A 189 -6.54 3.95 -12.81
CA PRO A 189 -7.31 5.15 -12.47
C PRO A 189 -6.60 6.00 -11.42
N GLY A 190 -6.39 7.29 -11.73
CA GLY A 190 -5.64 8.22 -10.88
C GLY A 190 -4.19 8.45 -11.33
N TYR A 191 -3.57 7.53 -12.09
CA TYR A 191 -2.26 7.76 -12.72
C TYR A 191 -2.33 8.65 -13.96
N ARG A 192 -3.36 8.51 -14.78
CA ARG A 192 -3.52 9.22 -16.07
C ARG A 192 -3.41 10.74 -16.00
N LEU A 193 -3.53 11.34 -14.82
CA LEU A 193 -3.58 12.78 -14.65
C LEU A 193 -2.21 13.43 -14.35
N THR A 194 -1.17 12.66 -13.99
CA THR A 194 0.14 13.25 -13.66
C THR A 194 1.30 12.27 -13.88
N THR A 195 2.19 12.59 -14.82
CA THR A 195 3.45 11.84 -15.05
C THR A 195 4.42 11.90 -13.85
N ASN A 196 4.21 12.82 -12.92
CA ASN A 196 5.09 13.03 -11.75
C ASN A 196 4.87 12.05 -10.60
N ARG A 197 3.96 11.08 -10.75
CA ARG A 197 3.63 10.08 -9.73
C ARG A 197 3.85 8.65 -10.17
N LEU A 198 4.45 8.42 -11.35
CA LEU A 198 4.65 7.09 -11.90
C LEU A 198 5.83 6.37 -11.25
N LEU A 199 5.76 5.05 -11.23
CA LEU A 199 6.88 4.18 -10.89
C LEU A 199 7.85 4.08 -12.07
N ARG A 200 9.10 4.47 -11.87
CA ARG A 200 10.17 4.19 -12.85
C ARG A 200 10.53 2.71 -12.80
N ASN A 201 10.79 2.12 -13.96
CA ASN A 201 11.01 0.69 -14.17
C ASN A 201 9.80 -0.20 -13.87
N ALA A 202 8.59 0.36 -13.79
CA ALA A 202 7.36 -0.42 -13.61
C ALA A 202 7.20 -1.50 -14.70
N GLY A 203 7.50 -1.15 -15.96
CA GLY A 203 7.43 -2.09 -17.09
C GLY A 203 8.32 -3.33 -16.90
N ASN A 204 9.55 -3.14 -16.41
CA ASN A 204 10.48 -4.25 -16.17
C ASN A 204 10.00 -5.17 -15.05
N LEU A 205 9.47 -4.63 -13.94
CA LEU A 205 8.88 -5.46 -12.90
C LEU A 205 7.62 -6.17 -13.40
N ARG A 206 6.72 -5.46 -14.10
CA ARG A 206 5.51 -6.03 -14.70
C ARG A 206 5.83 -7.19 -15.63
N GLN A 207 6.80 -7.00 -16.54
CA GLN A 207 7.27 -8.06 -17.44
C GLN A 207 7.79 -9.28 -16.66
N ALA A 208 8.67 -9.05 -15.69
CA ALA A 208 9.24 -10.14 -14.87
C ALA A 208 8.17 -10.94 -14.11
N LEU A 209 7.13 -10.26 -13.59
CA LEU A 209 5.99 -10.93 -12.94
C LEU A 209 5.12 -11.69 -13.95
N GLY A 210 4.84 -11.09 -15.10
CA GLY A 210 4.03 -11.70 -16.16
C GLY A 210 4.67 -12.94 -16.77
N GLU A 211 5.99 -12.92 -16.97
CA GLU A 211 6.76 -14.05 -17.54
C GLU A 211 7.05 -15.16 -16.52
N SER A 212 6.75 -14.95 -15.24
CA SER A 212 7.01 -15.94 -14.18
C SER A 212 6.18 -17.22 -14.29
N GLY A 213 5.06 -17.19 -15.00
CA GLY A 213 4.09 -18.28 -15.08
C GLY A 213 3.25 -18.46 -13.80
N VAL A 214 3.55 -17.76 -12.72
CA VAL A 214 2.78 -17.76 -11.47
C VAL A 214 1.56 -16.87 -11.63
N LYS A 215 0.39 -17.32 -11.16
CA LYS A 215 -0.79 -16.45 -11.10
C LYS A 215 -0.61 -15.44 -9.95
N ILE A 216 -0.52 -14.17 -10.29
CA ILE A 216 -0.17 -13.10 -9.34
C ILE A 216 -1.31 -12.09 -9.22
N LEU A 217 -1.67 -11.75 -7.99
CA LEU A 217 -2.34 -10.49 -7.69
C LEU A 217 -1.27 -9.51 -7.18
N TYR A 218 -1.02 -8.47 -7.98
CA TYR A 218 -0.20 -7.34 -7.57
C TYR A 218 -1.06 -6.33 -6.83
N VAL A 219 -0.71 -6.02 -5.57
CA VAL A 219 -1.48 -5.11 -4.72
C VAL A 219 -0.69 -3.83 -4.43
N ALA A 220 -1.36 -2.68 -4.49
CA ALA A 220 -0.76 -1.36 -4.32
C ALA A 220 -1.73 -0.34 -3.70
N GLY A 221 -1.19 0.82 -3.26
CA GLY A 221 -1.92 2.02 -2.85
C GLY A 221 -1.60 3.21 -3.75
N HIS A 222 -1.08 4.30 -3.18
CA HIS A 222 -0.52 5.48 -3.80
C HIS A 222 -1.52 6.40 -4.55
N VAL A 223 -2.43 5.85 -5.32
CA VAL A 223 -3.37 6.64 -6.13
C VAL A 223 -4.62 7.06 -5.35
N HIS A 224 -4.79 6.56 -4.14
CA HIS A 224 -5.94 6.83 -3.25
C HIS A 224 -7.29 6.54 -3.92
N ARG A 225 -7.32 5.58 -4.85
CA ARG A 225 -8.53 5.17 -5.58
C ARG A 225 -8.53 3.68 -5.75
N PHE A 226 -9.67 3.08 -5.51
CA PHE A 226 -9.87 1.66 -5.79
C PHE A 226 -9.80 1.40 -7.30
N SER A 227 -9.08 0.35 -7.68
CA SER A 227 -9.16 -0.26 -9.00
C SER A 227 -8.77 -1.73 -8.93
N HIS A 228 -9.47 -2.57 -9.67
CA HIS A 228 -9.17 -3.98 -9.85
C HIS A 228 -9.15 -4.25 -11.35
N VAL A 229 -7.99 -4.60 -11.90
CA VAL A 229 -7.74 -4.60 -13.35
C VAL A 229 -7.00 -5.87 -13.73
N GLN A 230 -7.51 -6.58 -14.75
CA GLN A 230 -6.77 -7.66 -15.40
C GLN A 230 -5.66 -7.05 -16.27
N ASP A 231 -4.45 -7.60 -16.18
CA ASP A 231 -3.34 -7.14 -17.03
C ASP A 231 -3.68 -7.40 -18.51
N PRO A 232 -3.55 -6.38 -19.40
CA PRO A 232 -3.92 -6.55 -20.80
C PRO A 232 -2.93 -7.41 -21.61
N ILE A 233 -1.71 -7.63 -21.10
CA ILE A 233 -0.65 -8.39 -21.79
C ILE A 233 -0.44 -9.76 -21.12
N TYR A 234 -0.46 -9.78 -19.79
CA TYR A 234 -0.12 -10.96 -19.00
C TYR A 234 -1.36 -11.53 -18.30
N PRO A 235 -1.99 -12.60 -18.84
CA PRO A 235 -3.24 -13.14 -18.30
C PRO A 235 -3.10 -13.76 -16.91
N ASN A 236 -1.88 -14.06 -16.48
CA ASN A 236 -1.56 -14.52 -15.13
C ASN A 236 -1.41 -13.40 -14.09
N LEU A 237 -1.48 -12.12 -14.50
CA LEU A 237 -1.26 -10.96 -13.63
C LEU A 237 -2.53 -10.11 -13.53
N THR A 238 -2.96 -9.87 -12.30
CA THR A 238 -4.09 -8.99 -11.97
C THR A 238 -3.59 -7.90 -11.02
N HIS A 239 -4.08 -6.68 -11.18
CA HIS A 239 -3.68 -5.52 -10.38
C HIS A 239 -4.82 -5.04 -9.49
N LEU A 240 -4.52 -4.81 -8.22
CA LEU A 240 -5.42 -4.23 -7.24
C LEU A 240 -4.79 -2.98 -6.63
N CYS A 241 -5.46 -1.85 -6.73
CA CYS A 241 -5.19 -0.70 -5.88
C CYS A 241 -6.35 -0.53 -4.91
N THR A 242 -6.05 -0.46 -3.62
CA THR A 242 -7.08 -0.07 -2.64
C THR A 242 -7.15 1.45 -2.53
N GLY A 243 -8.28 1.99 -2.07
CA GLY A 243 -8.36 3.40 -1.75
C GLY A 243 -7.66 3.73 -0.42
N ALA A 244 -7.53 5.02 -0.13
CA ALA A 244 -6.86 5.45 1.08
C ALA A 244 -7.74 5.27 2.33
N PHE A 245 -7.20 4.58 3.33
CA PHE A 245 -7.95 4.09 4.48
C PHE A 245 -8.67 5.18 5.28
N PHE A 246 -8.01 6.31 5.55
CA PHE A 246 -8.60 7.43 6.30
C PHE A 246 -9.22 8.51 5.42
N ARG A 247 -9.21 8.36 4.10
CA ARG A 247 -9.56 9.47 3.22
C ARG A 247 -11.06 9.72 3.17
N LEU A 248 -11.44 10.99 3.43
CA LEU A 248 -12.76 11.50 3.12
C LEU A 248 -12.86 11.84 1.63
N ASN A 249 -13.69 11.15 0.91
CA ASN A 249 -14.08 11.49 -0.45
C ASN A 249 -15.52 12.08 -0.43
N GLN A 250 -15.61 13.38 -0.25
CA GLN A 250 -16.91 14.06 -0.13
C GLN A 250 -17.80 13.91 -1.37
N ARG A 251 -17.20 13.78 -2.58
CA ARG A 251 -17.96 13.63 -3.82
C ARG A 251 -18.68 12.28 -3.90
N GLU A 252 -18.08 11.25 -3.38
CA GLU A 252 -18.62 9.88 -3.37
C GLU A 252 -19.28 9.53 -2.03
N GLY A 253 -19.23 10.44 -1.04
CA GLY A 253 -19.72 10.18 0.31
C GLY A 253 -18.93 9.13 1.09
N ILE A 254 -17.67 8.84 0.67
CA ILE A 254 -16.83 7.82 1.30
C ILE A 254 -16.01 8.45 2.44
N ARG A 255 -16.03 7.80 3.59
CA ARG A 255 -15.32 8.22 4.82
C ARG A 255 -14.12 7.34 5.14
N GLY A 256 -13.86 6.35 4.33
CA GLY A 256 -12.74 5.42 4.44
C GLY A 256 -13.01 4.16 3.64
N GLU A 257 -11.95 3.49 3.22
CA GLU A 257 -12.08 2.26 2.45
C GLU A 257 -10.88 1.33 2.63
N PHE A 258 -11.13 0.03 2.45
CA PHE A 258 -10.11 -1.01 2.36
C PHE A 258 -10.60 -2.12 1.43
N SER A 259 -9.71 -3.04 1.08
CA SER A 259 -10.09 -4.22 0.31
C SER A 259 -9.95 -5.49 1.14
N GLN A 260 -10.88 -6.44 1.00
CA GLN A 260 -10.74 -7.81 1.47
C GLN A 260 -10.48 -8.71 0.27
N VAL A 261 -9.39 -9.45 0.32
CA VAL A 261 -8.98 -10.36 -0.75
C VAL A 261 -9.11 -11.80 -0.27
N ARG A 262 -9.88 -12.60 -0.98
CA ARG A 262 -9.97 -14.05 -0.77
C ARG A 262 -9.19 -14.77 -1.87
N ILE A 263 -8.20 -15.55 -1.48
CA ILE A 263 -7.35 -16.29 -2.39
C ILE A 263 -7.98 -17.65 -2.62
N MET A 264 -8.48 -17.85 -3.82
CA MET A 264 -9.14 -19.07 -4.25
C MET A 264 -8.11 -20.04 -4.89
N ARG A 265 -8.51 -21.28 -5.16
CA ARG A 265 -7.62 -22.26 -5.82
C ARG A 265 -7.11 -21.76 -7.18
N ASN A 266 -7.94 -21.06 -7.93
CA ASN A 266 -7.66 -20.65 -9.31
C ASN A 266 -7.76 -19.15 -9.55
N GLY A 267 -7.70 -18.30 -8.51
CA GLY A 267 -7.81 -16.84 -8.67
C GLY A 267 -8.06 -16.10 -7.37
N PHE A 268 -8.56 -14.90 -7.51
CA PHE A 268 -8.76 -13.96 -6.42
C PHE A 268 -10.20 -13.43 -6.45
N ALA A 269 -10.86 -13.37 -5.30
CA ALA A 269 -12.11 -12.64 -5.15
C ALA A 269 -11.82 -11.40 -4.30
N VAL A 270 -12.08 -10.23 -4.85
CA VAL A 270 -11.79 -8.94 -4.23
C VAL A 270 -13.09 -8.28 -3.81
N HIS A 271 -13.23 -7.94 -2.54
CA HIS A 271 -14.31 -7.13 -2.03
C HIS A 271 -13.78 -5.73 -1.71
N ARG A 272 -14.43 -4.71 -2.23
CA ARG A 272 -14.21 -3.32 -1.81
C ARG A 272 -15.11 -3.03 -0.64
N SER A 273 -14.55 -2.66 0.52
CA SER A 273 -15.27 -2.23 1.70
C SER A 273 -15.16 -0.73 1.85
N ILE A 274 -16.28 -0.04 1.89
CA ILE A 274 -16.37 1.42 2.00
C ILE A 274 -17.22 1.82 3.20
N LEU A 275 -16.78 2.83 3.93
CA LEU A 275 -17.55 3.47 4.97
C LEU A 275 -18.24 4.70 4.40
N ARG A 276 -19.57 4.71 4.45
CA ARG A 276 -20.42 5.89 4.23
C ARG A 276 -21.05 6.27 5.58
N GLU A 277 -22.34 6.11 5.73
CA GLU A 277 -23.02 6.12 7.03
C GLU A 277 -22.77 4.79 7.76
N THR A 278 -22.79 3.70 7.02
CA THR A 278 -22.48 2.33 7.46
C THR A 278 -21.42 1.70 6.55
N TRP A 279 -20.88 0.56 6.97
CA TRP A 279 -19.99 -0.21 6.12
C TRP A 279 -20.75 -0.96 5.03
N GLU A 280 -20.28 -0.80 3.81
CA GLU A 280 -20.75 -1.52 2.62
C GLU A 280 -19.59 -2.34 2.06
N SER A 281 -19.84 -3.60 1.68
CA SER A 281 -18.84 -4.47 1.07
C SER A 281 -19.38 -5.04 -0.24
N VAL A 282 -18.67 -4.79 -1.34
CA VAL A 282 -19.10 -5.16 -2.69
C VAL A 282 -18.01 -6.01 -3.34
N LEU A 283 -18.42 -7.16 -3.93
CA LEU A 283 -17.55 -7.97 -4.76
C LEU A 283 -17.23 -7.22 -6.06
N MET A 284 -15.97 -7.14 -6.40
CA MET A 284 -15.45 -6.38 -7.54
C MET A 284 -14.79 -7.32 -8.55
N GLU A 285 -15.41 -7.43 -9.71
CA GLU A 285 -14.79 -8.12 -10.84
C GLU A 285 -13.63 -7.28 -11.43
N PRO A 286 -12.57 -7.93 -11.93
CA PRO A 286 -11.48 -7.20 -12.56
C PRO A 286 -11.94 -6.57 -13.88
N LEU A 287 -11.63 -5.27 -14.03
CA LEU A 287 -11.88 -4.55 -15.28
C LEU A 287 -10.87 -5.01 -16.33
N THR A 288 -11.37 -5.25 -17.55
CA THR A 288 -10.51 -5.43 -18.72
C THR A 288 -10.23 -4.04 -19.31
N VAL A 289 -8.96 -3.69 -19.42
CA VAL A 289 -8.54 -2.45 -20.09
C VAL A 289 -8.09 -2.80 -21.50
N PRO A 290 -8.48 -1.98 -22.51
CA PRO A 290 -8.12 -2.22 -23.92
C PRO A 290 -6.61 -2.10 -24.18
#